data_ca7b552a18b085902da1a00ac6ec4f31
#
_entry.id   ca7b552a18b085902da1a00ac6ec4f31
#
_cell.length_a   1.000
_cell.length_b   1.000
_cell.length_c   1.000
_cell.angle_alpha   90.00
_cell.angle_beta   90.00
_cell.angle_gamma   90.00
#
_symmetry.space_group_name_H-M   'P 1'
#
loop_
_entity.id
_entity.type
_entity.pdbx_description
1 polymer ?
#
loop_
_entity_poly.entity_id
_entity_poly.type
_entity_poly.pdbx_seq_one_letter_code
_entity_poly.pdbx_strand_id
1 'polypeptide(L)'
;LDQLFKALERLDLGAVAELCADDCIYEDVPYPEATVVGPSAIRAKLELGFAGLERLPTEIHELIEDHDTVLVERTEVWHHATGERAKLRVAAVFKFRGAKLTLWRDYWDAKTLLDQQPAAWLPQIPRLVPTRSVPSA
;
A
#
# COMPACT_ATOMS: atom_id res chain seq x y z
N LEU A 1 -12.43 2.87 7.91
CA LEU A 1 -11.53 3.27 6.81
C LEU A 1 -10.79 4.58 7.11
N ASP A 2 -11.45 5.52 7.75
CA ASP A 2 -10.86 6.80 8.14
C ASP A 2 -9.63 6.62 9.04
N GLN A 3 -9.68 5.71 10.00
CA GLN A 3 -8.55 5.38 10.88
C GLN A 3 -7.36 4.82 10.09
N LEU A 4 -7.63 4.00 9.07
CA LEU A 4 -6.59 3.43 8.21
C LEU A 4 -5.83 4.55 7.48
N PHE A 5 -6.54 5.46 6.84
CA PHE A 5 -5.89 6.55 6.10
C PHE A 5 -5.17 7.53 7.01
N LYS A 6 -5.70 7.81 8.18
CA LYS A 6 -4.99 8.64 9.17
C LYS A 6 -3.69 7.99 9.64
N ALA A 7 -3.71 6.68 9.89
CA ALA A 7 -2.51 5.94 10.29
C ALA A 7 -1.47 5.89 9.15
N LEU A 8 -1.90 5.63 7.92
CA LEU A 8 -1.02 5.64 6.75
C LEU A 8 -0.38 7.01 6.53
N GLU A 9 -1.16 8.08 6.63
CA GLU A 9 -0.66 9.44 6.44
C GLU A 9 0.47 9.79 7.41
N ARG A 10 0.37 9.31 8.64
CA ARG A 10 1.40 9.48 9.67
C ARG A 10 2.50 8.43 9.60
N LEU A 11 2.37 7.43 8.72
CA LEU A 11 3.26 6.27 8.65
C LEU A 11 3.30 5.49 9.98
N ASP A 12 2.18 5.47 10.68
CA ASP A 12 2.01 4.65 11.89
C ASP A 12 1.61 3.23 11.49
N LEU A 13 2.61 2.45 11.08
CA LEU A 13 2.37 1.12 10.50
C LEU A 13 1.93 0.10 11.55
N GLY A 14 2.25 0.33 12.82
CA GLY A 14 1.71 -0.46 13.92
C GLY A 14 0.20 -0.30 14.04
N ALA A 15 -0.30 0.95 13.97
CA ALA A 15 -1.73 1.22 13.98
C ALA A 15 -2.43 0.63 12.75
N VAL A 16 -1.80 0.67 11.57
CA VAL A 16 -2.33 0.02 10.37
C VAL A 16 -2.49 -1.49 10.60
N ALA A 17 -1.46 -2.14 11.13
CA ALA A 17 -1.50 -3.58 11.40
C ALA A 17 -2.62 -3.96 12.39
N GLU A 18 -2.86 -3.14 13.41
CA GLU A 18 -3.93 -3.36 14.39
C GLU A 18 -5.33 -3.33 13.78
N LEU A 19 -5.52 -2.63 12.67
CA LEU A 19 -6.79 -2.58 11.96
C LEU A 19 -7.03 -3.81 11.08
N CYS A 20 -6.00 -4.62 10.82
CA CYS A 20 -6.09 -5.80 9.96
C CYS A 20 -6.50 -7.03 10.75
N ALA A 21 -7.41 -7.82 10.18
CA ALA A 21 -7.70 -9.15 10.68
C ALA A 21 -6.52 -10.10 10.43
N ASP A 22 -6.46 -11.21 11.18
CA ASP A 22 -5.36 -12.17 11.05
C ASP A 22 -5.27 -12.78 9.65
N ASP A 23 -6.39 -12.87 8.95
CA ASP A 23 -6.49 -13.38 7.58
C ASP A 23 -6.58 -12.27 6.52
N CYS A 24 -6.30 -11.02 6.87
CA CYS A 24 -6.34 -9.90 5.94
C CYS A 24 -5.37 -10.09 4.80
N ILE A 25 -5.87 -9.95 3.57
CA ILE A 25 -5.05 -10.01 2.35
C ILE A 25 -4.74 -8.60 1.90
N TYR A 26 -3.46 -8.29 1.68
CA TYR A 26 -3.02 -7.06 1.06
C TYR A 26 -2.36 -7.36 -0.29
N GLU A 27 -2.96 -6.85 -1.36
CA GLU A 27 -2.52 -7.07 -2.73
C GLU A 27 -2.33 -5.73 -3.44
N ASP A 28 -1.17 -5.58 -4.09
CA ASP A 28 -0.95 -4.54 -5.10
C ASP A 28 -1.11 -5.20 -6.47
N VAL A 29 -2.13 -4.80 -7.21
CA VAL A 29 -2.49 -5.46 -8.47
C VAL A 29 -1.36 -5.48 -9.50
N PRO A 30 -0.51 -4.41 -9.62
CA PRO A 30 0.62 -4.47 -10.54
C PRO A 30 1.68 -5.52 -10.15
N TYR A 31 1.73 -5.93 -8.87
CA TYR A 31 2.69 -6.91 -8.38
C TYR A 31 2.01 -7.99 -7.53
N PRO A 32 1.20 -8.88 -8.15
CA PRO A 32 0.45 -9.89 -7.39
C PRO A 32 1.34 -10.87 -6.63
N GLU A 33 2.61 -11.04 -7.05
CA GLU A 33 3.60 -11.89 -6.35
C GLU A 33 3.98 -11.35 -4.97
N ALA A 34 3.77 -10.04 -4.75
CA ALA A 34 4.07 -9.38 -3.48
C ALA A 34 2.88 -9.41 -2.51
N THR A 35 1.81 -10.14 -2.82
CA THR A 35 0.64 -10.27 -1.95
C THR A 35 1.02 -10.92 -0.63
N VAL A 36 0.55 -10.35 0.46
CA VAL A 36 0.84 -10.83 1.82
C VAL A 36 -0.46 -11.03 2.60
N VAL A 37 -0.39 -11.82 3.65
CA VAL A 37 -1.54 -12.14 4.50
C VAL A 37 -1.19 -11.91 5.97
N GLY A 38 -2.06 -11.21 6.66
CA GLY A 38 -1.99 -10.98 8.10
C GLY A 38 -1.23 -9.72 8.50
N PRO A 39 -1.46 -9.24 9.74
CA PRO A 39 -0.95 -7.97 10.22
C PRO A 39 0.58 -7.82 10.16
N SER A 40 1.31 -8.85 10.60
CA SER A 40 2.78 -8.80 10.63
C SER A 40 3.38 -8.70 9.24
N ALA A 41 2.89 -9.49 8.29
CA ALA A 41 3.37 -9.48 6.91
C ALA A 41 3.00 -8.18 6.19
N ILE A 42 1.81 -7.65 6.46
CA ILE A 42 1.36 -6.36 5.91
C ILE A 42 2.25 -5.24 6.42
N ARG A 43 2.53 -5.21 7.72
CA ARG A 43 3.43 -4.23 8.32
C ARG A 43 4.82 -4.29 7.69
N ALA A 44 5.40 -5.48 7.57
CA ALA A 44 6.74 -5.67 6.99
C ALA A 44 6.80 -5.18 5.54
N LYS A 45 5.76 -5.48 4.74
CA LYS A 45 5.65 -5.00 3.36
C LYS A 45 5.60 -3.48 3.29
N LEU A 46 4.79 -2.85 4.12
CA LEU A 46 4.65 -1.39 4.18
C LEU A 46 5.95 -0.72 4.64
N GLU A 47 6.65 -1.31 5.60
CA GLU A 47 7.95 -0.81 6.06
C GLU A 47 8.97 -0.76 4.93
N LEU A 48 8.99 -1.76 4.06
CA LEU A 48 9.86 -1.78 2.89
C LEU A 48 9.43 -0.74 1.85
N GLY A 49 8.15 -0.70 1.51
CA GLY A 49 7.63 0.20 0.47
C GLY A 49 7.75 1.67 0.85
N PHE A 50 7.55 1.99 2.11
CA PHE A 50 7.57 3.36 2.63
C PHE A 50 8.91 3.75 3.28
N ALA A 51 9.95 2.95 3.07
CA ALA A 51 11.28 3.28 3.57
C ALA A 51 11.75 4.64 3.03
N GLY A 52 12.19 5.51 3.93
CA GLY A 52 12.65 6.85 3.58
C GLY A 52 11.57 7.92 3.43
N LEU A 53 10.29 7.56 3.62
CA LEU A 53 9.21 8.54 3.63
C LEU A 53 9.11 9.26 4.99
N GLU A 54 8.81 10.54 4.95
CA GLU A 54 8.42 11.33 6.13
C GLU A 54 6.90 11.34 6.33
N ARG A 55 6.16 11.42 5.23
CA ARG A 55 4.70 11.57 5.24
C ARG A 55 4.11 10.96 3.98
N LEU A 56 2.83 10.59 4.07
CA LEU A 56 2.05 10.09 2.94
C LEU A 56 0.67 10.78 2.91
N PRO A 57 0.60 12.09 2.66
CA PRO A 57 -0.68 12.76 2.52
C PRO A 57 -1.53 12.10 1.45
N THR A 58 -2.82 11.94 1.74
CA THR A 58 -3.76 11.25 0.85
C THR A 58 -4.98 12.12 0.62
N GLU A 59 -5.33 12.35 -0.64
CA GLU A 59 -6.56 13.02 -1.04
C GLU A 59 -7.53 11.98 -1.57
N ILE A 60 -8.71 11.88 -0.95
CA ILE A 60 -9.78 10.98 -1.39
C ILE A 60 -10.65 11.74 -2.38
N HIS A 61 -10.80 11.20 -3.59
CA HIS A 61 -11.64 11.79 -4.64
C HIS A 61 -13.04 11.21 -4.62
N GLU A 62 -13.14 9.88 -4.56
CA GLU A 62 -14.43 9.18 -4.54
C GLU A 62 -14.38 8.05 -3.52
N LEU A 63 -15.49 7.85 -2.83
CA LEU A 63 -15.66 6.77 -1.87
C LEU A 63 -17.09 6.24 -1.99
N ILE A 64 -17.21 4.94 -2.24
CA ILE A 64 -18.50 4.25 -2.37
C ILE A 64 -18.50 3.07 -1.41
N GLU A 65 -19.51 3.00 -0.55
CA GLU A 65 -19.70 1.91 0.40
C GLU A 65 -20.92 1.09 0.03
N ASP A 66 -20.79 -0.22 0.09
CA ASP A 66 -21.88 -1.17 -0.03
C ASP A 66 -21.65 -2.33 0.94
N HIS A 67 -22.39 -2.36 2.04
CA HIS A 67 -22.24 -3.33 3.13
C HIS A 67 -20.79 -3.33 3.66
N ASP A 68 -20.09 -4.45 3.53
CA ASP A 68 -18.73 -4.63 4.03
C ASP A 68 -17.65 -4.23 3.03
N THR A 69 -18.03 -3.72 1.86
CA THR A 69 -17.10 -3.37 0.77
C THR A 69 -17.07 -1.87 0.58
N VAL A 70 -15.85 -1.33 0.46
CA VAL A 70 -15.62 0.09 0.19
C VAL A 70 -14.72 0.21 -1.03
N LEU A 71 -15.15 1.03 -2.01
CA LEU A 71 -14.33 1.40 -3.15
C LEU A 71 -13.85 2.84 -2.96
N VAL A 72 -12.55 3.06 -3.15
CA VAL A 72 -11.95 4.38 -2.95
C VAL A 72 -11.06 4.73 -4.14
N GLU A 73 -11.23 5.94 -4.68
CA GLU A 73 -10.26 6.56 -5.58
C GLU A 73 -9.53 7.65 -4.79
N ARG A 74 -8.21 7.61 -4.79
CA ARG A 74 -7.39 8.57 -4.05
C ARG A 74 -6.11 8.94 -4.79
N THR A 75 -5.50 10.03 -4.38
CA THR A 75 -4.13 10.38 -4.74
C THR A 75 -3.26 10.36 -3.50
N GLU A 76 -2.20 9.58 -3.54
CA GLU A 76 -1.16 9.59 -2.52
C GLU A 76 -0.03 10.51 -2.94
N VAL A 77 0.50 11.29 -2.01
CA VAL A 77 1.71 12.09 -2.25
C VAL A 77 2.81 11.56 -1.34
N TRP A 78 3.81 10.96 -1.94
CA TRP A 78 4.94 10.35 -1.24
C TRP A 78 5.99 11.43 -0.94
N HIS A 79 6.08 11.85 0.32
CA HIS A 79 7.04 12.83 0.78
C HIS A 79 8.30 12.11 1.29
N HIS A 80 9.33 12.03 0.45
CA HIS A 80 10.61 11.47 0.85
C HIS A 80 11.37 12.43 1.76
N ALA A 81 12.09 11.88 2.76
CA ALA A 81 12.89 12.68 3.69
C ALA A 81 13.97 13.51 2.99
N THR A 82 14.42 13.05 1.82
CA THR A 82 15.39 13.77 0.96
C THR A 82 14.79 14.89 0.13
N GLY A 83 13.47 15.09 0.20
CA GLY A 83 12.78 16.21 -0.44
C GLY A 83 11.99 15.88 -1.69
N GLU A 84 12.23 14.75 -2.32
CA GLU A 84 11.49 14.32 -3.52
C GLU A 84 10.02 14.07 -3.21
N ARG A 85 9.17 14.26 -4.22
CA ARG A 85 7.73 14.01 -4.14
C ARG A 85 7.30 13.13 -5.29
N ALA A 86 6.52 12.10 -4.97
CA ALA A 86 5.90 11.24 -5.97
C ALA A 86 4.38 11.27 -5.77
N LYS A 87 3.63 11.48 -6.87
CA LYS A 87 2.16 11.43 -6.84
C LYS A 87 1.69 10.13 -7.49
N LEU A 88 0.81 9.43 -6.79
CA LEU A 88 0.27 8.18 -7.27
C LEU A 88 -1.25 8.16 -7.13
N ARG A 89 -1.94 7.92 -8.23
CA ARG A 89 -3.40 7.67 -8.20
C ARG A 89 -3.64 6.20 -7.95
N VAL A 90 -4.54 5.92 -7.01
CA VAL A 90 -4.86 4.57 -6.58
C VAL A 90 -6.36 4.40 -6.51
N ALA A 91 -6.88 3.33 -7.12
CA ALA A 91 -8.23 2.86 -6.86
C ALA A 91 -8.13 1.59 -6.01
N ALA A 92 -8.92 1.48 -4.98
CA ALA A 92 -8.81 0.38 -4.04
C ALA A 92 -10.13 -0.28 -3.72
N VAL A 93 -10.08 -1.57 -3.43
CA VAL A 93 -11.17 -2.32 -2.83
C VAL A 93 -10.76 -2.71 -1.41
N PHE A 94 -11.58 -2.27 -0.45
CA PHE A 94 -11.44 -2.68 0.95
C PHE A 94 -12.65 -3.51 1.36
N LYS A 95 -12.40 -4.59 2.12
CA LYS A 95 -13.47 -5.36 2.75
C LYS A 95 -13.22 -5.46 4.24
N PHE A 96 -14.31 -5.43 5.00
CA PHE A 96 -14.29 -5.44 6.45
C PHE A 96 -15.09 -6.63 6.99
N ARG A 97 -14.68 -7.12 8.15
CA ARG A 97 -15.45 -8.04 8.99
C ARG A 97 -15.55 -7.38 10.36
N GLY A 98 -16.72 -6.74 10.64
CA GLY A 98 -16.84 -5.85 11.77
C GLY A 98 -15.90 -4.66 11.61
N ALA A 99 -15.09 -4.38 12.64
CA ALA A 99 -14.13 -3.28 12.62
C ALA A 99 -12.78 -3.65 11.99
N LYS A 100 -12.59 -4.91 11.58
CA LYS A 100 -11.32 -5.41 11.05
C LYS A 100 -11.32 -5.49 9.54
N LEU A 101 -10.23 -5.05 8.94
CA LEU A 101 -9.97 -5.13 7.50
C LEU A 101 -9.63 -6.57 7.13
N THR A 102 -10.32 -7.12 6.13
CA THR A 102 -10.07 -8.49 5.62
C THR A 102 -9.50 -8.51 4.21
N LEU A 103 -9.69 -7.43 3.45
CA LEU A 103 -9.09 -7.28 2.13
C LEU A 103 -8.67 -5.83 1.93
N TRP A 104 -7.47 -5.67 1.41
CA TRP A 104 -6.93 -4.41 0.93
C TRP A 104 -6.30 -4.67 -0.43
N ARG A 105 -6.94 -4.20 -1.50
CA ARG A 105 -6.44 -4.39 -2.87
C ARG A 105 -6.32 -3.04 -3.54
N ASP A 106 -5.09 -2.68 -3.90
CA ASP A 106 -4.76 -1.43 -4.55
C ASP A 106 -4.48 -1.63 -6.04
N TYR A 107 -5.13 -0.83 -6.89
CA TYR A 107 -4.90 -0.75 -8.33
C TYR A 107 -4.16 0.55 -8.62
N TRP A 108 -2.98 0.46 -9.19
CA TRP A 108 -2.16 1.61 -9.54
C TRP A 108 -1.22 1.28 -10.68
N ASP A 109 -0.64 2.32 -11.31
CA ASP A 109 0.29 2.15 -12.42
C ASP A 109 1.73 2.12 -11.91
N ALA A 110 2.40 1.01 -12.12
CA ALA A 110 3.76 0.79 -11.64
C ALA A 110 4.75 1.78 -12.25
N LYS A 111 4.66 2.03 -13.57
CA LYS A 111 5.55 2.98 -14.24
C LYS A 111 5.41 4.39 -13.68
N THR A 112 4.19 4.84 -13.41
CA THR A 112 3.93 6.15 -12.81
C THR A 112 4.67 6.32 -11.49
N LEU A 113 4.63 5.32 -10.62
CA LEU A 113 5.33 5.39 -9.34
C LEU A 113 6.85 5.32 -9.52
N LEU A 114 7.33 4.32 -10.27
CA LEU A 114 8.76 4.07 -10.43
C LEU A 114 9.50 5.24 -11.08
N ASP A 115 8.87 5.89 -12.06
CA ASP A 115 9.47 7.05 -12.75
C ASP A 115 9.66 8.26 -11.83
N GLN A 116 8.96 8.32 -10.69
CA GLN A 116 9.01 9.44 -9.75
C GLN A 116 9.84 9.15 -8.50
N GLN A 117 10.25 7.89 -8.27
CA GLN A 117 10.96 7.50 -7.07
C GLN A 117 12.42 7.94 -7.11
N PRO A 118 12.99 8.38 -5.96
CA PRO A 118 14.42 8.65 -5.89
C PRO A 118 15.22 7.37 -6.14
N ALA A 119 16.41 7.54 -6.73
CA ALA A 119 17.31 6.41 -7.01
C ALA A 119 17.60 5.55 -5.77
N ALA A 120 17.70 6.18 -4.60
CA ALA A 120 17.94 5.48 -3.33
C ALA A 120 16.77 4.54 -2.92
N TRP A 121 15.57 4.77 -3.43
CA TRP A 121 14.41 3.92 -3.16
C TRP A 121 14.38 2.66 -4.03
N LEU A 122 14.89 2.75 -5.26
CA LEU A 122 14.81 1.67 -6.25
C LEU A 122 15.34 0.31 -5.75
N PRO A 123 16.38 0.23 -4.90
CA PRO A 123 16.84 -1.06 -4.34
C PRO A 123 15.78 -1.81 -3.52
N GLN A 124 14.67 -1.17 -3.15
CA GLN A 124 13.59 -1.84 -2.42
C GLN A 124 12.80 -2.80 -3.32
N ILE A 125 12.79 -2.60 -4.65
CA ILE A 125 11.97 -3.36 -5.59
C ILE A 125 12.21 -4.88 -5.48
N PRO A 126 13.46 -5.40 -5.50
CA PRO A 126 13.68 -6.85 -5.40
C PRO A 126 13.22 -7.45 -4.06
N ARG A 127 13.10 -6.61 -3.02
CA ARG A 127 12.65 -7.04 -1.68
C ARG A 127 11.12 -7.05 -1.59
N LEU A 128 10.45 -6.15 -2.34
CA LEU A 128 8.99 -6.04 -2.40
C LEU A 128 8.39 -7.03 -3.39
N VAL A 129 9.08 -7.27 -4.51
CA VAL A 129 8.64 -8.15 -5.59
C VAL A 129 9.68 -9.24 -5.76
N PRO A 130 9.50 -10.40 -5.10
CA PRO A 130 10.44 -11.52 -5.29
C PRO A 130 10.45 -11.93 -6.76
N THR A 131 11.66 -11.96 -7.35
CA THR A 131 11.82 -12.47 -8.70
C THR A 131 11.51 -13.96 -8.71
N ARG A 132 10.58 -14.39 -9.57
CA ARG A 132 10.45 -15.79 -9.89
C ARG A 132 11.75 -16.26 -10.56
N SER A 133 12.35 -17.35 -10.05
CA SER A 133 13.37 -18.03 -10.81
C SER A 133 12.74 -18.50 -12.13
N VAL A 134 13.15 -17.87 -13.24
CA VAL A 134 12.78 -18.38 -14.56
C VAL A 134 13.53 -19.68 -14.74
N PRO A 135 12.85 -20.82 -14.97
CA PRO A 135 13.57 -22.04 -15.29
C PRO A 135 14.43 -21.76 -16.52
N SER A 136 15.73 -22.00 -16.38
CA SER A 136 16.61 -21.93 -17.53
C SER A 136 16.11 -22.93 -18.57
N ALA A 137 15.80 -22.43 -19.74
CA ALA A 137 15.41 -23.25 -20.87
C ALA A 137 16.56 -24.16 -21.31
#